data_7c1426b8eeed1bc8526100f46a7edcf0
#
_entry.id   7c1426b8eeed1bc8526100f46a7edcf0
#
_cell.length_a   1.000
_cell.length_b   1.000
_cell.length_c   1.000
_cell.angle_alpha   90.00
_cell.angle_beta   90.00
_cell.angle_gamma   90.00
#
_symmetry.space_group_name_H-M   'P 1'
#
loop_
_entity.id
_entity.type
_entity.pdbx_description
1 polymer ?
#
loop_
_entity_poly.entity_id
_entity_poly.type
_entity_poly.pdbx_seq_one_letter_code
_entity_poly.pdbx_strand_id
1 'polypeptide(L)'
;LKAKVTILALAVLCLADMWSVNKRYLYDEQFVEKVQQDNSFKPTETDKAILADKTLDFRVLNLAGNTFNENTTSYWHKSIGGYHAAKLRRYQEMIEEHISTEMNGVFKAVSEAGGDMQKVAPSGFPVLNMLNTRYFIFPLQGGKTVPIRNPHTLGNAWFVNEVQYV
;
A
#
# COMPACT_ATOMS: atom_id res chain seq x y z
N LEU A 1 38.87 -18.66 -37.62
CA LEU A 1 39.59 -18.27 -36.40
C LEU A 1 39.40 -16.78 -36.10
N LYS A 2 39.61 -15.89 -37.11
CA LYS A 2 39.49 -14.43 -36.95
C LYS A 2 38.12 -13.98 -36.41
N ALA A 3 37.01 -14.49 -36.96
CA ALA A 3 35.66 -14.14 -36.49
C ALA A 3 35.41 -14.50 -35.02
N LYS A 4 35.89 -15.65 -34.54
CA LYS A 4 35.79 -16.06 -33.16
C LYS A 4 36.56 -15.13 -32.20
N VAL A 5 37.74 -14.72 -32.62
CA VAL A 5 38.58 -13.77 -31.86
C VAL A 5 37.91 -12.39 -31.80
N THR A 6 37.36 -11.91 -32.92
CA THR A 6 36.64 -10.64 -32.95
C THR A 6 35.41 -10.66 -32.03
N ILE A 7 34.60 -11.73 -32.06
CA ILE A 7 33.43 -11.89 -31.20
C ILE A 7 33.84 -11.90 -29.72
N LEU A 8 34.90 -12.62 -29.39
CA LEU A 8 35.43 -12.64 -28.01
C LEU A 8 35.91 -11.28 -27.56
N ALA A 9 36.64 -10.56 -28.41
CA ALA A 9 37.11 -9.21 -28.10
C ALA A 9 35.95 -8.23 -27.86
N LEU A 10 34.93 -8.27 -28.70
CA LEU A 10 33.72 -7.47 -28.52
C LEU A 10 32.98 -7.81 -27.22
N ALA A 11 32.87 -9.10 -26.91
CA ALA A 11 32.24 -9.53 -25.65
C ALA A 11 32.96 -9.01 -24.42
N VAL A 12 34.30 -9.08 -24.42
CA VAL A 12 35.14 -8.53 -23.33
C VAL A 12 34.99 -7.02 -23.21
N LEU A 13 34.99 -6.28 -24.33
CA LEU A 13 34.78 -4.83 -24.31
C LEU A 13 33.38 -4.47 -23.76
N CYS A 14 32.32 -5.17 -24.20
CA CYS A 14 30.99 -4.96 -23.68
C CYS A 14 30.91 -5.24 -22.16
N LEU A 15 31.52 -6.35 -21.69
CA LEU A 15 31.57 -6.66 -20.28
C LEU A 15 32.31 -5.58 -19.48
N ALA A 16 33.43 -5.08 -19.96
CA ALA A 16 34.21 -4.03 -19.29
C ALA A 16 33.40 -2.72 -19.19
N ASP A 17 32.73 -2.33 -20.27
CA ASP A 17 31.87 -1.15 -20.28
C ASP A 17 30.68 -1.29 -19.35
N MET A 18 29.92 -2.39 -19.48
CA MET A 18 28.78 -2.67 -18.63
C MET A 18 29.16 -2.79 -17.14
N TRP A 19 30.33 -3.36 -16.84
CA TRP A 19 30.82 -3.46 -15.47
C TRP A 19 31.02 -2.08 -14.84
N SER A 20 31.64 -1.17 -15.56
CA SER A 20 31.90 0.20 -15.08
C SER A 20 30.58 0.96 -14.84
N VAL A 21 29.58 0.79 -15.71
CA VAL A 21 28.25 1.39 -15.55
C VAL A 21 27.51 0.76 -14.38
N ASN A 22 27.47 -0.57 -14.30
CA ASN A 22 26.76 -1.28 -13.23
C ASN A 22 27.28 -0.93 -11.84
N LYS A 23 28.59 -0.77 -11.67
CA LYS A 23 29.19 -0.37 -10.39
C LYS A 23 28.76 1.02 -9.89
N ARG A 24 28.24 1.89 -10.77
CA ARG A 24 27.67 3.19 -10.36
C ARG A 24 26.30 3.05 -9.71
N TYR A 25 25.54 2.02 -10.11
CA TYR A 25 24.17 1.81 -9.66
C TYR A 25 24.02 0.65 -8.66
N LEU A 26 24.95 -0.32 -8.71
CA LEU A 26 24.98 -1.51 -7.84
C LEU A 26 26.37 -1.63 -7.22
N TYR A 27 26.58 -0.94 -6.12
CA TYR A 27 27.80 -1.04 -5.31
C TYR A 27 27.57 -1.86 -4.05
N ASP A 28 28.64 -2.34 -3.45
CA ASP A 28 28.57 -3.39 -2.41
C ASP A 28 27.75 -2.99 -1.17
N GLU A 29 27.68 -1.70 -0.85
CA GLU A 29 26.89 -1.16 0.27
C GLU A 29 25.37 -1.25 0.05
N GLN A 30 24.92 -1.46 -1.19
CA GLN A 30 23.49 -1.65 -1.49
C GLN A 30 23.01 -3.10 -1.29
N PHE A 31 23.95 -4.03 -1.11
CA PHE A 31 23.60 -5.42 -0.83
C PHE A 31 23.48 -5.62 0.68
N VAL A 32 22.29 -6.00 1.10
CA VAL A 32 22.00 -6.35 2.50
C VAL A 32 21.91 -7.85 2.66
N GLU A 33 22.23 -8.35 3.85
CA GLU A 33 22.06 -9.77 4.14
C GLU A 33 20.57 -10.16 4.06
N LYS A 34 20.32 -11.37 3.56
CA LYS A 34 18.96 -11.91 3.42
C LYS A 34 18.16 -11.83 4.73
N VAL A 35 18.79 -12.10 5.86
CA VAL A 35 18.15 -12.02 7.18
C VAL A 35 17.66 -10.60 7.49
N GLN A 36 18.40 -9.59 7.09
CA GLN A 36 18.01 -8.18 7.29
C GLN A 36 16.82 -7.82 6.38
N GLN A 37 16.84 -8.28 5.14
CA GLN A 37 15.73 -8.11 4.21
C GLN A 37 14.47 -8.82 4.71
N ASP A 38 14.58 -10.08 5.13
CA ASP A 38 13.45 -10.85 5.65
C ASP A 38 12.86 -10.20 6.91
N ASN A 39 13.68 -9.55 7.75
CA ASN A 39 13.21 -8.81 8.92
C ASN A 39 12.40 -7.56 8.55
N SER A 40 12.71 -6.91 7.45
CA SER A 40 12.00 -5.72 6.96
C SER A 40 10.56 -6.01 6.53
N PHE A 41 10.28 -7.28 6.18
CA PHE A 41 8.96 -7.74 5.75
C PHE A 41 8.23 -8.58 6.81
N LYS A 42 8.68 -8.57 8.07
CA LYS A 42 7.93 -9.27 9.13
C LYS A 42 6.61 -8.54 9.44
N PRO A 43 5.50 -9.30 9.59
CA PRO A 43 4.22 -8.70 9.94
C PRO A 43 4.32 -8.06 11.33
N THR A 44 3.81 -6.84 11.44
CA THR A 44 3.66 -6.15 12.72
C THR A 44 2.57 -6.80 13.58
N GLU A 45 2.45 -6.43 14.84
CA GLU A 45 1.34 -6.90 15.68
C GLU A 45 -0.02 -6.45 15.12
N THR A 46 -0.07 -5.28 14.50
CA THR A 46 -1.24 -4.78 13.78
C THR A 46 -1.60 -5.67 12.60
N ASP A 47 -0.61 -6.05 11.78
CA ASP A 47 -0.83 -6.95 10.65
C ASP A 47 -1.32 -8.32 11.11
N LYS A 48 -0.74 -8.87 12.17
CA LYS A 48 -1.18 -10.16 12.76
C LYS A 48 -2.62 -10.10 13.24
N ALA A 49 -3.02 -9.01 13.87
CA ALA A 49 -4.39 -8.81 14.32
C ALA A 49 -5.38 -8.75 13.15
N ILE A 50 -5.03 -8.06 12.06
CA ILE A 50 -5.85 -8.01 10.84
C ILE A 50 -5.90 -9.38 10.15
N LEU A 51 -4.78 -10.08 10.05
CA LEU A 51 -4.68 -11.42 9.43
C LEU A 51 -5.43 -12.51 10.21
N ALA A 52 -5.75 -12.26 11.48
CA ALA A 52 -6.60 -13.15 12.28
C ALA A 52 -8.08 -13.13 11.80
N ASP A 53 -8.53 -12.05 11.15
CA ASP A 53 -9.85 -12.00 10.52
C ASP A 53 -9.84 -12.84 9.22
N LYS A 54 -10.60 -13.92 9.22
CA LYS A 54 -10.70 -14.85 8.09
C LYS A 54 -11.79 -14.49 7.08
N THR A 55 -12.41 -13.31 7.23
CA THR A 55 -13.35 -12.78 6.23
C THR A 55 -12.61 -12.56 4.90
N LEU A 56 -13.23 -12.98 3.81
CA LEU A 56 -12.65 -12.84 2.48
C LEU A 56 -12.90 -11.44 1.91
N ASP A 57 -11.94 -11.00 1.07
CA ASP A 57 -12.12 -9.86 0.15
C ASP A 57 -12.40 -8.49 0.78
N PHE A 58 -11.91 -8.22 1.98
CA PHE A 58 -11.86 -6.86 2.51
C PHE A 58 -10.56 -6.14 2.15
N ARG A 59 -10.56 -4.81 2.27
CA ARG A 59 -9.40 -3.97 2.06
C ARG A 59 -8.97 -3.27 3.33
N VAL A 60 -7.70 -2.87 3.33
CA VAL A 60 -7.05 -2.17 4.44
C VAL A 60 -6.56 -0.81 3.95
N LEU A 61 -6.76 0.22 4.74
CA LEU A 61 -6.24 1.56 4.51
C LEU A 61 -5.23 1.91 5.60
N ASN A 62 -3.98 2.11 5.21
CA ASN A 62 -2.92 2.52 6.13
C ASN A 62 -2.84 4.04 6.21
N LEU A 63 -3.14 4.59 7.40
CA LEU A 63 -3.10 6.02 7.71
C LEU A 63 -1.82 6.40 8.50
N ALA A 64 -0.97 5.41 8.81
CA ALA A 64 0.24 5.64 9.62
C ALA A 64 1.44 6.13 8.80
N GLY A 65 1.34 6.14 7.47
CA GLY A 65 2.44 6.54 6.58
C GLY A 65 1.94 7.20 5.31
N ASN A 66 2.80 7.24 4.31
CA ASN A 66 2.42 7.72 2.98
C ASN A 66 1.62 6.65 2.24
N THR A 67 0.31 6.65 2.42
CA THR A 67 -0.65 5.64 1.95
C THR A 67 -0.46 5.25 0.48
N PHE A 68 -0.16 6.22 -0.40
CA PHE A 68 -0.07 5.99 -1.84
C PHE A 68 1.37 5.88 -2.37
N ASN A 69 2.35 5.88 -1.48
CA ASN A 69 3.77 5.81 -1.85
C ASN A 69 4.56 4.80 -1.00
N GLU A 70 3.88 3.76 -0.49
CA GLU A 70 4.48 2.66 0.26
C GLU A 70 3.96 1.31 -0.24
N ASN A 71 4.70 0.23 -0.01
CA ASN A 71 4.34 -1.12 -0.49
C ASN A 71 4.20 -2.15 0.63
N THR A 72 4.58 -1.82 1.86
CA THR A 72 4.59 -2.75 3.00
C THR A 72 3.20 -3.24 3.35
N THR A 73 2.20 -2.35 3.32
CA THR A 73 0.80 -2.73 3.57
C THR A 73 0.28 -3.72 2.52
N SER A 74 0.64 -3.50 1.25
CA SER A 74 0.22 -4.38 0.14
C SER A 74 0.87 -5.76 0.20
N TYR A 75 1.96 -5.92 0.93
CA TYR A 75 2.61 -7.21 1.12
C TYR A 75 1.75 -8.19 1.94
N TRP A 76 1.04 -7.68 2.94
CA TRP A 76 0.22 -8.50 3.84
C TRP A 76 -1.28 -8.39 3.59
N HIS A 77 -1.75 -7.29 3.03
CA HIS A 77 -3.17 -6.98 2.92
C HIS A 77 -3.56 -6.50 1.52
N LYS A 78 -4.82 -6.65 1.17
CA LYS A 78 -5.42 -5.97 0.01
C LYS A 78 -5.53 -4.47 0.35
N SER A 79 -4.52 -3.69 0.00
CA SER A 79 -4.45 -2.26 0.33
C SER A 79 -5.25 -1.41 -0.65
N ILE A 80 -5.86 -0.32 -0.15
CA ILE A 80 -6.38 0.77 -0.98
C ILE A 80 -5.24 1.64 -1.48
N GLY A 81 -4.17 1.76 -0.69
CA GLY A 81 -2.96 2.49 -1.03
C GLY A 81 -1.97 1.69 -1.87
N GLY A 82 -0.73 2.15 -1.80
CA GLY A 82 0.41 1.53 -2.44
C GLY A 82 0.96 2.34 -3.61
N TYR A 83 2.28 2.21 -3.81
CA TYR A 83 2.95 2.81 -4.95
C TYR A 83 2.77 1.96 -6.20
N HIS A 84 2.32 2.57 -7.29
CA HIS A 84 2.25 1.96 -8.61
C HIS A 84 2.55 2.98 -9.71
N ALA A 85 3.61 2.77 -10.47
CA ALA A 85 4.04 3.69 -11.52
C ALA A 85 3.03 3.81 -12.68
N ALA A 86 2.27 2.74 -12.96
CA ALA A 86 1.24 2.68 -13.99
C ALA A 86 -0.19 2.69 -13.39
N LYS A 87 -0.42 3.58 -12.42
CA LYS A 87 -1.73 3.74 -11.79
C LYS A 87 -2.78 4.16 -12.83
N LEU A 88 -3.93 3.53 -12.82
CA LEU A 88 -5.05 3.91 -13.68
C LEU A 88 -5.49 5.33 -13.39
N ARG A 89 -5.67 6.15 -14.42
CA ARG A 89 -6.09 7.55 -14.29
C ARG A 89 -7.39 7.70 -13.48
N ARG A 90 -8.39 6.88 -13.76
CA ARG A 90 -9.65 6.87 -13.00
C ARG A 90 -9.46 6.62 -11.50
N TYR A 91 -8.49 5.77 -11.15
CA TYR A 91 -8.18 5.53 -9.75
C TYR A 91 -7.45 6.72 -9.12
N GLN A 92 -6.58 7.37 -9.87
CA GLN A 92 -5.91 8.60 -9.43
C GLN A 92 -6.92 9.73 -9.20
N GLU A 93 -7.86 9.92 -10.10
CA GLU A 93 -8.97 10.88 -9.95
C GLU A 93 -9.81 10.55 -8.70
N MET A 94 -10.14 9.29 -8.47
CA MET A 94 -10.84 8.87 -7.23
C MET A 94 -10.03 9.17 -5.97
N ILE A 95 -8.71 9.01 -6.01
CA ILE A 95 -7.84 9.38 -4.88
C ILE A 95 -7.90 10.88 -4.60
N GLU A 96 -7.77 11.70 -5.63
CA GLU A 96 -7.68 13.15 -5.52
C GLU A 96 -9.00 13.77 -5.08
N GLU A 97 -10.10 13.36 -5.71
CA GLU A 97 -11.41 13.98 -5.50
C GLU A 97 -12.16 13.44 -4.26
N HIS A 98 -11.92 12.18 -3.89
CA HIS A 98 -12.72 11.52 -2.86
C HIS A 98 -11.90 10.93 -1.73
N ILE A 99 -11.01 9.98 -2.04
CA ILE A 99 -10.34 9.18 -0.99
C ILE A 99 -9.51 10.06 -0.07
N SER A 100 -8.75 11.02 -0.62
CA SER A 100 -7.89 11.91 0.20
C SER A 100 -8.70 12.75 1.18
N THR A 101 -9.85 13.25 0.76
CA THR A 101 -10.77 14.02 1.61
C THR A 101 -11.36 13.13 2.70
N GLU A 102 -11.83 11.93 2.34
CA GLU A 102 -12.38 10.96 3.29
C GLU A 102 -11.34 10.47 4.30
N MET A 103 -10.09 10.25 3.88
CA MET A 103 -8.99 9.87 4.78
C MET A 103 -8.79 10.89 5.89
N ASN A 104 -8.77 12.18 5.54
CA ASN A 104 -8.67 13.26 6.52
C ASN A 104 -9.89 13.28 7.46
N GLY A 105 -11.08 13.04 6.91
CA GLY A 105 -12.32 12.93 7.67
C GLY A 105 -12.31 11.77 8.65
N VAL A 106 -11.87 10.59 8.21
CA VAL A 106 -11.73 9.40 9.07
C VAL A 106 -10.73 9.66 10.19
N PHE A 107 -9.58 10.26 9.86
CA PHE A 107 -8.55 10.55 10.87
C PHE A 107 -9.10 11.44 11.99
N LYS A 108 -9.79 12.53 11.61
CA LYS A 108 -10.43 13.44 12.55
C LYS A 108 -11.52 12.76 13.38
N ALA A 109 -12.45 12.07 12.71
CA ALA A 109 -13.60 11.42 13.35
C ALA A 109 -13.18 10.33 14.34
N VAL A 110 -12.18 9.52 13.99
CA VAL A 110 -11.63 8.49 14.88
C VAL A 110 -10.94 9.10 16.09
N SER A 111 -10.19 10.18 15.88
CA SER A 111 -9.52 10.90 16.98
C SER A 111 -10.55 11.50 17.96
N GLU A 112 -11.61 12.12 17.46
CA GLU A 112 -12.70 12.69 18.27
C GLU A 112 -13.52 11.61 18.99
N ALA A 113 -13.72 10.45 18.37
CA ALA A 113 -14.45 9.32 18.93
C ALA A 113 -13.60 8.46 19.89
N GLY A 114 -12.34 8.83 20.13
CA GLY A 114 -11.42 8.05 20.97
C GLY A 114 -11.12 6.65 20.43
N GLY A 115 -11.15 6.47 19.11
CA GLY A 115 -10.90 5.19 18.45
C GLY A 115 -12.14 4.31 18.23
N ASP A 116 -13.31 4.74 18.69
CA ASP A 116 -14.56 3.96 18.58
C ASP A 116 -15.32 4.31 17.29
N MET A 117 -15.13 3.51 16.26
CA MET A 117 -15.78 3.69 14.95
C MET A 117 -17.30 3.51 14.98
N GLN A 118 -17.89 2.91 16.02
CA GLN A 118 -19.34 2.79 16.11
C GLN A 118 -20.02 4.14 16.38
N LYS A 119 -19.28 5.09 16.95
CA LYS A 119 -19.74 6.46 17.20
C LYS A 119 -19.59 7.38 15.99
N VAL A 120 -18.91 6.93 14.95
CA VAL A 120 -18.65 7.73 13.76
C VAL A 120 -19.77 7.50 12.73
N ALA A 121 -20.33 8.57 12.19
CA ALA A 121 -21.38 8.45 11.18
C ALA A 121 -20.84 7.85 9.86
N PRO A 122 -21.54 6.88 9.27
CA PRO A 122 -21.11 6.22 8.02
C PRO A 122 -21.08 7.16 6.82
N SER A 123 -21.82 8.25 6.86
CA SER A 123 -21.89 9.26 5.78
C SER A 123 -20.61 10.09 5.60
N GLY A 124 -19.68 10.01 6.56
CA GLY A 124 -18.42 10.78 6.48
C GLY A 124 -17.39 10.22 5.50
N PHE A 125 -17.54 8.95 5.07
CA PHE A 125 -16.58 8.26 4.20
C PHE A 125 -17.24 7.18 3.31
N PRO A 126 -18.20 7.58 2.48
CA PRO A 126 -18.97 6.64 1.66
C PRO A 126 -18.13 5.88 0.65
N VAL A 127 -17.12 6.51 0.03
CA VAL A 127 -16.25 5.85 -0.96
C VAL A 127 -15.38 4.78 -0.29
N LEU A 128 -14.84 5.03 0.88
CA LEU A 128 -14.09 4.02 1.64
C LEU A 128 -14.97 2.83 2.05
N ASN A 129 -16.25 3.09 2.40
CA ASN A 129 -17.21 2.02 2.70
C ASN A 129 -17.55 1.20 1.45
N MET A 130 -17.73 1.84 0.28
CA MET A 130 -17.95 1.19 -1.01
C MET A 130 -16.74 0.37 -1.46
N LEU A 131 -15.53 0.84 -1.18
CA LEU A 131 -14.29 0.11 -1.44
C LEU A 131 -14.06 -1.06 -0.47
N ASN A 132 -14.99 -1.35 0.40
CA ASN A 132 -14.91 -2.41 1.42
C ASN A 132 -13.69 -2.27 2.33
N THR A 133 -13.41 -1.03 2.77
CA THR A 133 -12.31 -0.72 3.71
C THR A 133 -12.69 -1.15 5.12
N ARG A 134 -12.32 -2.37 5.48
CA ARG A 134 -12.71 -2.99 6.76
C ARG A 134 -11.81 -2.60 7.91
N TYR A 135 -10.55 -2.31 7.65
CA TYR A 135 -9.59 -1.91 8.66
C TYR A 135 -8.84 -0.64 8.25
N PHE A 136 -8.70 0.25 9.22
CA PHE A 136 -7.80 1.38 9.18
C PHE A 136 -6.61 1.08 10.07
N ILE A 137 -5.38 1.26 9.58
CA ILE A 137 -4.17 1.20 10.37
C ILE A 137 -3.86 2.62 10.85
N PHE A 138 -4.03 2.86 12.14
CA PHE A 138 -3.82 4.16 12.76
C PHE A 138 -2.44 4.27 13.41
N PRO A 139 -1.77 5.43 13.30
CA PRO A 139 -0.54 5.67 14.02
C PRO A 139 -0.81 5.92 15.50
N LEU A 140 0.05 5.37 16.36
CA LEU A 140 0.15 5.67 17.77
C LEU A 140 1.49 6.36 18.08
N GLN A 141 1.60 6.92 19.28
CA GLN A 141 2.86 7.49 19.74
C GLN A 141 3.96 6.41 19.78
N GLY A 142 5.19 6.82 19.47
CA GLY A 142 6.34 5.92 19.45
C GLY A 142 6.43 5.00 18.21
N GLY A 143 5.80 5.36 17.10
CA GLY A 143 5.89 4.61 15.83
C GLY A 143 5.11 3.29 15.81
N LYS A 144 4.30 3.04 16.81
CA LYS A 144 3.38 1.89 16.85
C LYS A 144 2.13 2.18 16.02
N THR A 145 1.45 1.12 15.62
CA THR A 145 0.17 1.20 14.91
C THR A 145 -0.89 0.35 15.60
N VAL A 146 -2.15 0.67 15.35
CA VAL A 146 -3.30 -0.09 15.83
C VAL A 146 -4.30 -0.29 14.71
N PRO A 147 -4.91 -1.50 14.58
CA PRO A 147 -5.98 -1.73 13.62
C PRO A 147 -7.30 -1.25 14.21
N ILE A 148 -8.01 -0.40 13.48
CA ILE A 148 -9.35 0.06 13.84
C ILE A 148 -10.33 -0.54 12.82
N ARG A 149 -11.30 -1.29 13.31
CA ARG A 149 -12.30 -1.93 12.45
C ARG A 149 -13.39 -0.93 12.06
N ASN A 150 -13.67 -0.87 10.76
CA ASN A 150 -14.81 -0.13 10.20
C ASN A 150 -16.07 -1.03 10.17
N PRO A 151 -17.12 -0.72 10.94
CA PRO A 151 -18.36 -1.47 10.92
C PRO A 151 -19.28 -1.12 9.74
N HIS A 152 -18.97 -0.06 8.97
CA HIS A 152 -19.84 0.53 7.95
C HIS A 152 -19.52 0.07 6.53
N THR A 153 -18.65 -0.91 6.36
CA THR A 153 -18.30 -1.44 5.04
C THR A 153 -19.50 -2.08 4.36
N LEU A 154 -19.66 -1.81 3.05
CA LEU A 154 -20.77 -2.34 2.25
C LEU A 154 -20.53 -3.77 1.75
N GLY A 155 -19.33 -4.34 2.01
CA GLY A 155 -18.96 -5.66 1.52
C GLY A 155 -18.56 -5.66 0.05
N ASN A 156 -18.61 -6.84 -0.57
CA ASN A 156 -18.17 -7.04 -1.95
C ASN A 156 -19.24 -6.68 -3.00
N ALA A 157 -20.50 -6.58 -2.57
CA ALA A 157 -21.63 -6.19 -3.41
C ALA A 157 -22.72 -5.56 -2.54
N TRP A 158 -23.40 -4.55 -3.06
CA TRP A 158 -24.51 -3.87 -2.42
C TRP A 158 -25.52 -3.42 -3.46
N PHE A 159 -26.76 -3.23 -3.03
CA PHE A 159 -27.82 -2.67 -3.87
C PHE A 159 -27.87 -1.14 -3.72
N VAL A 160 -28.17 -0.45 -4.80
CA VAL A 160 -28.46 0.97 -4.83
C VAL A 160 -29.95 1.19 -5.12
N ASN A 161 -30.56 2.19 -4.48
CA ASN A 161 -31.97 2.49 -4.68
C ASN A 161 -32.19 3.37 -5.91
N GLU A 162 -31.19 4.22 -6.24
CA GLU A 162 -31.28 5.18 -7.34
C GLU A 162 -29.91 5.42 -7.96
N VAL A 163 -29.88 5.65 -9.26
CA VAL A 163 -28.67 6.03 -10.02
C VAL A 163 -28.95 7.36 -10.70
N GLN A 164 -28.16 8.36 -10.37
CA GLN A 164 -28.18 9.67 -11.04
C GLN A 164 -27.03 9.76 -12.03
N TYR A 165 -27.35 10.15 -13.26
CA TYR A 165 -26.34 10.41 -14.28
C TYR A 165 -25.97 11.89 -14.24
N VAL A 166 -24.67 12.16 -14.19
CA VAL A 166 -24.08 13.51 -14.13
C VAL A 166 -23.45 13.85 -15.47
#